data_86523f7921f6494152c4b24f7d40acc2
#
_entry.id   86523f7921f6494152c4b24f7d40acc2
#
_cell.length_a   1.000
_cell.length_b   1.000
_cell.length_c   1.000
_cell.angle_alpha   90.00
_cell.angle_beta   90.00
_cell.angle_gamma   90.00
#
_symmetry.space_group_name_H-M   'P 1'
#
loop_
_entity.id
_entity.type
_entity.pdbx_description
1 polymer ?
#
loop_
_entity_poly.entity_id
_entity_poly.type
_entity_poly.pdbx_seq_one_letter_code
_entity_poly.pdbx_strand_id
1 'polypeptide(L)'
;TSEHRKALFKNMLNSLIKYEQITTTLPKAKVLKPQADKIITLGKKDNLQNTKTLISKLQDTKSANKVKKTLSKRYENRKGGYTRIIKAGFRYGDNAPMAVIEFVDRDVEAKRVDKKKKDAATASPKSEDKKQATA
;
A
#
# COMPACT_ATOMS: atom_id res chain seq x y z
N THR A 1 -6.33 15.31 -17.62
CA THR A 1 -6.93 16.37 -16.80
C THR A 1 -6.37 16.38 -15.39
N SER A 2 -6.48 17.51 -14.68
CA SER A 2 -6.02 17.67 -13.28
C SER A 2 -6.69 16.67 -12.33
N GLU A 3 -7.95 16.39 -12.52
CA GLU A 3 -8.73 15.47 -11.69
C GLU A 3 -8.28 14.02 -11.88
N HIS A 4 -8.07 13.59 -13.11
CA HIS A 4 -7.51 12.26 -13.39
C HIS A 4 -6.12 12.08 -12.80
N ARG A 5 -5.28 13.11 -12.85
CA ARG A 5 -3.95 13.08 -12.24
C ARG A 5 -4.02 12.94 -10.72
N LYS A 6 -4.89 13.70 -10.06
CA LYS A 6 -5.12 13.59 -8.61
C LYS A 6 -5.61 12.19 -8.22
N ALA A 7 -6.57 11.65 -8.96
CA ALA A 7 -7.08 10.30 -8.75
C ALA A 7 -6.01 9.23 -8.94
N LEU A 8 -5.17 9.35 -9.96
CA LEU A 8 -4.05 8.45 -10.22
C LEU A 8 -3.09 8.40 -9.02
N PHE A 9 -2.61 9.54 -8.56
CA PHE A 9 -1.66 9.59 -7.44
C PHE A 9 -2.29 9.15 -6.12
N LYS A 10 -3.55 9.44 -5.89
CA LYS A 10 -4.30 8.91 -4.74
C LYS A 10 -4.35 7.38 -4.75
N ASN A 11 -4.70 6.79 -5.89
CA ASN A 11 -4.75 5.33 -6.02
C ASN A 11 -3.37 4.67 -5.88
N MET A 12 -2.34 5.29 -6.45
CA MET A 12 -0.96 4.84 -6.28
C MET A 12 -0.51 4.91 -4.81
N LEU A 13 -0.90 5.97 -4.11
CA LEU A 13 -0.58 6.16 -2.69
C LEU A 13 -1.28 5.10 -1.82
N ASN A 14 -2.55 4.81 -2.07
CA ASN A 14 -3.28 3.74 -1.39
C ASN A 14 -2.64 2.37 -1.66
N SER A 15 -2.23 2.11 -2.89
CA SER A 15 -1.53 0.87 -3.25
C SER A 15 -0.18 0.76 -2.55
N LEU A 16 0.58 1.85 -2.46
CA LEU A 16 1.85 1.89 -1.75
C LEU A 16 1.66 1.61 -0.25
N ILE A 17 0.65 2.19 0.37
CA ILE A 17 0.32 1.94 1.78
C ILE A 17 -0.09 0.48 2.00
N LYS A 18 -0.89 -0.07 1.10
CA LYS A 18 -1.39 -1.44 1.21
C LYS A 18 -0.29 -2.48 1.05
N TYR A 19 0.50 -2.36 -0.01
CA TYR A 19 1.50 -3.36 -0.40
C TYR A 19 2.93 -3.02 0.05
N GLU A 20 3.16 -1.80 0.50
CA GLU A 20 4.44 -1.25 0.94
C GLU A 20 5.56 -1.22 -0.12
N GLN A 21 5.30 -1.71 -1.30
CA GLN A 21 6.17 -1.66 -2.47
C GLN A 21 5.34 -1.71 -3.75
N ILE A 22 5.57 -0.75 -4.64
CA ILE A 22 4.95 -0.74 -5.97
C ILE A 22 5.98 -0.45 -7.06
N THR A 23 5.72 -0.93 -8.26
CA THR A 23 6.52 -0.63 -9.46
C THR A 23 5.77 0.36 -10.33
N THR A 24 6.43 1.43 -10.72
CA THR A 24 5.87 2.48 -11.56
C THR A 24 6.96 3.13 -12.41
N THR A 25 6.61 4.12 -13.22
CA THR A 25 7.61 4.89 -13.95
C THR A 25 8.37 5.83 -13.03
N LEU A 26 9.63 6.10 -13.34
CA LEU A 26 10.49 6.94 -12.52
C LEU A 26 9.93 8.35 -12.25
N PRO A 27 9.37 9.08 -13.25
CA PRO A 27 8.74 10.38 -12.99
C PRO A 27 7.57 10.31 -12.01
N LYS A 28 6.71 9.30 -12.11
CA LYS A 28 5.60 9.09 -11.17
C LYS A 28 6.09 8.79 -9.77
N ALA A 29 7.10 7.94 -9.62
CA ALA A 29 7.71 7.64 -8.33
C ALA A 29 8.29 8.89 -7.65
N LYS A 30 8.96 9.76 -8.42
CA LYS A 30 9.50 11.03 -7.90
C LYS A 30 8.41 11.98 -7.37
N VAL A 31 7.25 12.02 -8.01
CA VAL A 31 6.11 12.83 -7.54
C VAL A 31 5.41 12.18 -6.35
N LEU A 32 5.33 10.86 -6.32
CA LEU A 32 4.66 10.11 -5.26
C LEU A 32 5.43 10.16 -3.92
N LYS A 33 6.75 10.13 -3.97
CA LYS A 33 7.61 10.11 -2.78
C LYS A 33 7.30 11.23 -1.77
N PRO A 34 7.31 12.52 -2.13
CA PRO A 34 6.99 13.58 -1.18
C PRO A 34 5.56 13.53 -0.66
N GLN A 35 4.62 13.02 -1.44
CA GLN A 35 3.25 12.84 -1.00
C GLN A 35 3.14 11.74 0.07
N ALA A 36 3.83 10.62 -0.13
CA ALA A 36 3.89 9.54 0.86
C ALA A 36 4.54 10.00 2.17
N ASP A 37 5.65 10.73 2.09
CA ASP A 37 6.34 11.25 3.27
C ASP A 37 5.46 12.22 4.07
N LYS A 38 4.71 13.09 3.40
CA LYS A 38 3.74 14.00 4.04
C LYS A 38 2.61 13.24 4.75
N ILE A 39 2.10 12.18 4.15
CA ILE A 39 1.04 11.35 4.74
C ILE A 39 1.52 10.67 6.03
N ILE A 40 2.73 10.13 6.04
CA ILE A 40 3.30 9.50 7.23
C ILE A 40 3.55 10.54 8.34
N THR A 41 4.12 11.68 7.99
CA THR A 41 4.32 12.79 8.95
C THR A 41 3.01 13.25 9.58
N LEU A 42 1.95 13.34 8.78
CA LEU A 42 0.61 13.69 9.26
C LEU A 42 0.05 12.61 10.19
N GLY A 43 0.26 11.34 9.86
CA GLY A 43 -0.19 10.20 10.66
C GLY A 43 0.52 10.05 12.00
N LYS A 44 1.73 10.58 12.16
CA LYS A 44 2.48 10.54 13.43
C LYS A 44 1.82 11.34 14.56
N LYS A 45 1.11 12.39 14.22
CA LYS A 45 0.39 13.20 15.21
C LYS A 45 -1.01 12.64 15.39
N ASP A 46 -1.26 12.04 16.55
CA ASP A 46 -2.57 11.49 16.89
C ASP A 46 -3.55 12.60 17.29
N ASN A 47 -4.05 13.32 16.29
CA ASN A 47 -5.03 14.38 16.42
C ASN A 47 -6.24 14.05 15.53
N LEU A 48 -7.44 14.35 16.04
CA LEU A 48 -8.69 14.15 15.28
C LEU A 48 -8.67 14.90 13.93
N GLN A 49 -8.14 16.12 13.91
CA GLN A 49 -7.99 16.91 12.68
C GLN A 49 -7.10 16.21 11.65
N ASN A 50 -5.98 15.66 12.08
CA ASN A 50 -5.07 14.91 11.20
C ASN A 50 -5.71 13.63 10.68
N THR A 51 -6.50 12.93 11.48
CA THR A 51 -7.26 11.75 11.06
C THR A 51 -8.27 12.10 9.97
N LYS A 52 -9.03 13.18 10.14
CA LYS A 52 -9.95 13.67 9.11
C LYS A 52 -9.23 14.04 7.82
N THR A 53 -8.07 14.70 7.93
CA THR A 53 -7.25 15.08 6.77
C THR A 53 -6.69 13.85 6.05
N LEU A 54 -6.24 12.81 6.76
CA LEU A 54 -5.79 11.55 6.18
C LEU A 54 -6.90 10.86 5.40
N ILE A 55 -8.07 10.73 6.00
CA ILE A 55 -9.24 10.10 5.34
C ILE A 55 -9.65 10.90 4.10
N SER A 56 -9.66 12.24 4.19
CA SER A 56 -9.98 13.11 3.05
C SER A 56 -8.99 12.96 1.90
N LYS A 57 -7.69 12.89 2.20
CA LYS A 57 -6.64 12.75 1.16
C LYS A 57 -6.59 11.37 0.54
N LEU A 58 -6.75 10.32 1.33
CA LEU A 58 -6.67 8.92 0.87
C LEU A 58 -8.00 8.41 0.34
N GLN A 59 -9.11 8.92 0.85
CA GLN A 59 -10.48 8.44 0.57
C GLN A 59 -10.63 6.92 0.79
N ASP A 60 -9.80 6.37 1.65
CA ASP A 60 -9.82 4.96 2.05
C ASP A 60 -9.51 4.85 3.54
N THR A 61 -10.51 4.40 4.30
CA THR A 61 -10.41 4.24 5.75
C THR A 61 -9.38 3.19 6.16
N LYS A 62 -9.25 2.12 5.39
CA LYS A 62 -8.28 1.05 5.67
C LYS A 62 -6.85 1.53 5.54
N SER A 63 -6.54 2.27 4.48
CA SER A 63 -5.22 2.88 4.28
C SER A 63 -4.92 3.92 5.36
N ALA A 64 -5.87 4.78 5.70
CA ALA A 64 -5.72 5.76 6.77
C ALA A 64 -5.44 5.10 8.13
N ASN A 65 -6.15 4.03 8.47
CA ASN A 65 -5.92 3.26 9.69
C ASN A 65 -4.54 2.59 9.71
N LYS A 66 -4.09 2.04 8.58
CA LYS A 66 -2.75 1.45 8.48
C LYS A 66 -1.65 2.50 8.69
N VAL A 67 -1.78 3.68 8.09
CA VAL A 67 -0.86 4.79 8.31
C VAL A 67 -0.82 5.16 9.80
N LYS A 68 -1.96 5.35 10.42
CA LYS A 68 -2.06 5.79 11.81
C LYS A 68 -1.57 4.75 12.82
N LYS A 69 -1.93 3.46 12.63
CA LYS A 69 -1.65 2.40 13.60
C LYS A 69 -0.29 1.71 13.38
N THR A 70 0.11 1.49 12.15
CA THR A 70 1.28 0.69 11.79
C THR A 70 2.45 1.55 11.37
N LEU A 71 2.30 2.35 10.33
CA LEU A 71 3.40 3.13 9.75
C LEU A 71 3.88 4.24 10.68
N SER A 72 2.99 4.92 11.38
CA SER A 72 3.34 5.97 12.33
C SER A 72 4.21 5.46 13.46
N LYS A 73 3.90 4.29 13.99
CA LYS A 73 4.71 3.64 15.04
C LYS A 73 6.06 3.17 14.51
N ARG A 74 6.08 2.59 13.32
CA ARG A 74 7.32 2.11 12.67
C ARG A 74 8.33 3.23 12.47
N TYR A 75 7.86 4.42 12.10
CA TYR A 75 8.71 5.57 11.77
C TYR A 75 8.73 6.66 12.85
N GLU A 76 8.33 6.35 14.06
CA GLU A 76 8.26 7.31 15.16
C GLU A 76 9.60 8.04 15.39
N ASN A 77 10.71 7.31 15.33
CA ASN A 77 12.05 7.84 15.54
C ASN A 77 12.69 8.45 14.27
N ARG A 78 12.07 8.30 13.11
CA ARG A 78 12.57 8.82 11.84
C ARG A 78 11.92 10.16 11.50
N LYS A 79 12.72 11.18 11.27
CA LYS A 79 12.22 12.56 11.04
C LYS A 79 11.84 12.85 9.57
N GLY A 80 11.97 11.92 8.66
CA GLY A 80 11.64 12.07 7.25
C GLY A 80 12.29 10.96 6.41
N GLY A 81 12.11 11.00 5.10
CA GLY A 81 12.70 10.00 4.21
C GLY A 81 12.18 8.59 4.47
N TYR A 82 10.86 8.44 4.57
CA TYR A 82 10.22 7.15 4.87
C TYR A 82 10.16 6.22 3.68
N THR A 83 10.38 6.75 2.49
CA THR A 83 10.32 6.01 1.23
C THR A 83 11.62 6.12 0.47
N ARG A 84 11.93 5.10 -0.32
CA ARG A 84 13.05 5.11 -1.26
C ARG A 84 12.61 4.71 -2.65
N ILE A 85 13.34 5.17 -3.65
CA ILE A 85 13.12 4.85 -5.06
C ILE A 85 14.32 4.08 -5.56
N ILE A 86 14.08 2.91 -6.17
CA ILE A 86 15.09 2.07 -6.78
C ILE A 86 14.82 2.03 -8.28
N LYS A 87 15.80 2.37 -9.10
CA LYS A 87 15.68 2.28 -10.56
C LYS A 87 15.58 0.81 -10.99
N ALA A 88 14.60 0.49 -11.82
CA ALA A 88 14.28 -0.87 -12.25
C ALA A 88 14.46 -1.09 -13.77
N GLY A 89 15.28 -0.26 -14.43
CA GLY A 89 15.52 -0.36 -15.87
C GLY A 89 14.44 0.30 -16.71
N PHE A 90 14.14 -0.29 -17.86
CA PHE A 90 13.22 0.28 -18.85
C PHE A 90 12.11 -0.72 -19.18
N ARG A 91 10.94 -0.20 -19.46
CA ARG A 91 9.78 -1.02 -19.79
C ARG A 91 9.85 -1.48 -21.25
N TYR A 92 9.59 -2.76 -21.47
CA TYR A 92 9.47 -3.31 -22.82
C TYR A 92 8.30 -2.65 -23.57
N GLY A 93 8.54 -2.27 -24.80
CA GLY A 93 7.57 -1.64 -25.71
C GLY A 93 7.80 -0.15 -25.90
N ASP A 94 7.72 0.66 -24.86
CA ASP A 94 7.84 2.12 -24.93
C ASP A 94 9.15 2.67 -24.33
N ASN A 95 10.02 1.79 -23.84
CA ASN A 95 11.31 2.16 -23.22
C ASN A 95 11.19 3.18 -22.08
N ALA A 96 10.06 3.22 -21.39
CA ALA A 96 9.86 4.13 -20.26
C ALA A 96 10.76 3.73 -19.07
N PRO A 97 11.44 4.69 -18.40
CA PRO A 97 12.25 4.39 -17.23
C PRO A 97 11.34 3.93 -16.08
N MET A 98 11.60 2.74 -15.57
CA MET A 98 10.84 2.14 -14.48
C MET A 98 11.57 2.30 -13.15
N ALA A 99 10.80 2.38 -12.08
CA ALA A 99 11.29 2.45 -10.73
C ALA A 99 10.39 1.68 -9.76
N VAL A 100 11.00 1.17 -8.71
CA VAL A 100 10.30 0.61 -7.56
C VAL A 100 10.33 1.65 -6.45
N ILE A 101 9.18 2.05 -5.96
CA ILE A 101 9.06 2.87 -4.76
C ILE A 101 8.58 1.98 -3.61
N GLU A 102 9.27 2.04 -2.49
CA GLU A 102 8.99 1.23 -1.32
C GLU A 102 9.20 2.01 -0.02
N PHE A 103 8.54 1.56 1.05
CA PHE A 103 8.84 2.04 2.38
C PHE A 103 10.17 1.48 2.88
N VAL A 104 10.96 2.29 3.56
CA VAL A 104 12.14 1.84 4.31
C VAL A 104 11.65 0.93 5.43
N ASP A 105 12.31 -0.20 5.64
CA ASP A 105 11.87 -1.23 6.60
C ASP A 105 10.46 -1.77 6.32
N ARG A 106 10.14 -2.01 5.05
CA ARG A 106 8.84 -2.51 4.62
C ARG A 106 8.54 -3.92 5.16
N ASP A 107 7.27 -4.20 5.35
CA ASP A 107 6.79 -5.55 5.61
C ASP A 107 6.68 -6.33 4.29
N VAL A 108 7.51 -7.36 4.14
CA VAL A 108 7.54 -8.22 2.94
C VAL A 108 6.23 -8.99 2.76
N GLU A 109 5.57 -9.34 3.86
CA GLU A 109 4.31 -10.08 3.85
C GLU A 109 3.11 -9.23 3.37
N ALA A 110 3.18 -7.91 3.47
CA ALA A 110 2.13 -7.01 3.00
C ALA A 110 1.83 -7.18 1.50
N LYS A 111 2.84 -7.51 0.69
CA LYS A 111 2.69 -7.75 -0.75
C LYS A 111 1.99 -9.07 -1.10
N ARG A 112 1.85 -9.98 -0.15
CA ARG A 112 1.26 -11.33 -0.33
C ARG A 112 -0.18 -11.44 0.18
N VAL A 113 -0.80 -10.34 0.58
CA VAL A 113 -2.16 -10.34 1.16
C VAL A 113 -3.18 -11.01 0.25
N ASP A 114 -3.09 -10.76 -1.06
CA ASP A 114 -4.06 -11.32 -2.01
C ASP A 114 -3.86 -12.83 -2.25
N LYS A 115 -2.63 -13.33 -2.14
CA LYS A 115 -2.32 -14.77 -2.19
C LYS A 115 -2.89 -15.51 -0.99
N LYS A 116 -2.70 -14.98 0.22
CA LYS A 116 -3.24 -15.58 1.45
C LYS A 116 -4.78 -15.70 1.42
N LYS A 117 -5.49 -14.74 0.82
CA LYS A 117 -6.94 -14.81 0.65
C LYS A 117 -7.36 -15.91 -0.32
N LYS A 118 -6.62 -16.15 -1.40
CA LYS A 118 -6.90 -17.23 -2.36
C LYS A 118 -6.68 -18.59 -1.72
N ASP A 119 -5.60 -18.77 -0.98
CA ASP A 119 -5.28 -20.02 -0.30
C ASP A 119 -6.32 -20.34 0.80
N ALA A 120 -6.80 -19.34 1.53
CA ALA A 120 -7.87 -19.50 2.52
C ALA A 120 -9.24 -19.80 1.90
N ALA A 121 -9.53 -19.27 0.71
CA ALA A 121 -10.78 -19.54 -0.01
C ALA A 121 -10.80 -20.93 -0.66
N THR A 122 -9.63 -21.51 -0.97
CA THR A 122 -9.50 -22.86 -1.53
C THR A 122 -9.50 -23.94 -0.45
N ALA A 123 -9.27 -23.59 0.81
CA ALA A 123 -9.28 -24.47 1.96
C ALA A 123 -10.69 -24.61 2.63
N SER A 124 -11.76 -24.53 1.87
CA SER A 124 -13.08 -24.91 2.35
C SER A 124 -13.10 -26.43 2.57
N PRO A 125 -13.50 -26.93 3.75
CA PRO A 125 -13.53 -28.36 3.97
C PRO A 125 -14.54 -29.01 3.03
N LYS A 126 -14.10 -29.95 2.24
CA LYS A 126 -15.00 -30.93 1.62
C LYS A 126 -15.73 -31.62 2.76
N SER A 127 -16.99 -31.32 2.89
CA SER A 127 -17.91 -31.99 3.80
C SER A 127 -17.76 -33.50 3.65
N GLU A 128 -17.50 -34.16 4.76
CA GLU A 128 -17.75 -35.56 4.98
C GLU A 128 -19.24 -35.84 4.82
N ASP A 129 -19.63 -36.33 3.68
CA ASP A 129 -20.88 -37.02 3.48
C ASP A 129 -20.58 -38.38 2.87
N LYS A 130 -20.31 -39.33 3.76
CA LYS A 130 -20.49 -40.74 3.50
C LYS A 130 -20.34 -41.51 4.81
N LYS A 131 -21.45 -41.74 5.48
CA LYS A 131 -21.75 -43.00 6.17
C LYS A 131 -23.10 -42.91 6.91
N GLN A 132 -24.12 -43.28 6.22
CA GLN A 132 -25.25 -43.97 6.82
C GLN A 132 -26.15 -44.54 5.71
N ALA A 133 -25.79 -45.74 5.28
CA ALA A 133 -26.70 -46.68 4.66
C ALA A 133 -26.14 -48.04 4.87
N THR A 134 -26.56 -48.71 5.90
CA THR A 134 -26.82 -50.19 5.95
C THR A 134 -27.10 -50.59 7.37
N ALA A 135 -28.34 -50.78 7.62
CA ALA A 135 -28.86 -51.85 8.42
C ALA A 135 -30.33 -52.03 8.08
#